data_7be0506118afe3b7ab4e8b5f74b91da1
#
_entry.id   7be0506118afe3b7ab4e8b5f74b91da1
#
_cell.length_a   1.000
_cell.length_b   1.000
_cell.length_c   1.000
_cell.angle_alpha   90.00
_cell.angle_beta   90.00
_cell.angle_gamma   90.00
#
_symmetry.space_group_name_H-M   'P 1'
#
loop_
_entity.id
_entity.type
_entity.pdbx_description
1 polymer ?
#
loop_
_entity_poly.entity_id
_entity_poly.type
_entity_poly.pdbx_seq_one_letter_code
_entity_poly.pdbx_strand_id
1 'polypeptide(L)'
;MSDPRESPPASHIANFEERMPEGDDRLRLVCRSCGFINYQNPKIVVGSVVQWNHQLLLCRRAIEPRKGYWTLPAGYLELQEEAEEGARREAWEEARARIMIDQLLAIYSIPRISQIQLIYRAALASPDVSAGPESAEVGLFTWDEIPWEEIAFPSVHWALHHFAETREQKAFAPFGNPAGAERSASQL
;
A
#
# COMPACT_ATOMS: atom_id res chain seq x y z
N MET A 1 0.58 -26.89 0.88
CA MET A 1 0.32 -25.67 0.07
C MET A 1 1.35 -24.67 0.54
N SER A 2 2.33 -24.34 -0.30
CA SER A 2 3.39 -23.35 -0.01
C SER A 2 2.79 -21.96 -0.01
N ASP A 3 3.21 -21.13 0.96
CA ASP A 3 2.79 -19.73 1.09
C ASP A 3 3.24 -18.95 -0.18
N PRO A 4 2.32 -18.31 -0.93
CA PRO A 4 2.68 -17.56 -2.13
C PRO A 4 3.56 -16.32 -1.86
N ARG A 5 3.85 -16.01 -0.59
CA ARG A 5 4.75 -14.92 -0.14
C ARG A 5 6.21 -15.36 0.02
N GLU A 6 6.50 -16.64 -0.10
CA GLU A 6 7.89 -17.10 -0.12
C GLU A 6 8.56 -16.68 -1.43
N SER A 7 9.68 -15.98 -1.30
CA SER A 7 10.59 -15.78 -2.42
C SER A 7 10.89 -17.15 -3.05
N PRO A 8 10.87 -17.28 -4.40
CA PRO A 8 11.13 -18.56 -5.03
C PRO A 8 12.44 -19.14 -4.49
N PRO A 9 12.47 -20.45 -4.22
CA PRO A 9 13.66 -21.08 -3.65
C PRO A 9 14.89 -20.77 -4.54
N ALA A 10 16.04 -20.60 -3.92
CA ALA A 10 17.30 -20.21 -4.56
C ALA A 10 17.66 -21.05 -5.82
N SER A 11 17.08 -22.26 -5.95
CA SER A 11 17.23 -23.12 -7.15
C SER A 11 16.60 -22.52 -8.41
N HIS A 12 15.57 -21.67 -8.33
CA HIS A 12 14.97 -21.01 -9.50
C HIS A 12 15.78 -19.79 -9.94
N ILE A 13 16.51 -19.14 -9.02
CA ILE A 13 17.40 -18.01 -9.33
C ILE A 13 18.72 -18.51 -9.95
N ALA A 14 19.14 -19.73 -9.63
CA ALA A 14 20.41 -20.29 -10.11
C ALA A 14 20.54 -20.36 -11.65
N ASN A 15 19.44 -20.32 -12.37
CA ASN A 15 19.44 -20.36 -13.84
C ASN A 15 19.37 -18.97 -14.51
N PHE A 16 19.36 -17.90 -13.73
CA PHE A 16 19.39 -16.54 -14.23
C PHE A 16 20.78 -15.92 -14.04
N GLU A 17 21.15 -15.04 -14.95
CA GLU A 17 22.32 -14.18 -14.84
C GLU A 17 21.94 -12.72 -15.05
N GLU A 18 22.67 -11.83 -14.39
CA GLU A 18 22.58 -10.41 -14.68
C GLU A 18 23.40 -10.10 -15.91
N ARG A 19 22.74 -9.67 -16.97
CA ARG A 19 23.40 -9.14 -18.17
C ARG A 19 22.53 -8.06 -18.83
N MET A 20 23.16 -7.26 -19.65
CA MET A 20 22.46 -6.26 -20.48
C MET A 20 21.93 -6.96 -21.73
N PRO A 21 20.61 -7.08 -21.92
CA PRO A 21 20.06 -7.63 -23.16
C PRO A 21 20.34 -6.72 -24.35
N GLU A 22 20.34 -7.28 -25.55
CA GLU A 22 20.47 -6.48 -26.76
C GLU A 22 19.32 -5.46 -26.87
N GLY A 23 19.67 -4.18 -27.03
CA GLY A 23 18.71 -3.08 -27.13
C GLY A 23 18.21 -2.54 -25.78
N ASP A 24 18.69 -3.06 -24.64
CA ASP A 24 18.37 -2.50 -23.30
C ASP A 24 19.54 -1.62 -22.79
N ASP A 25 19.25 -0.69 -21.89
CA ASP A 25 20.21 0.22 -21.25
C ASP A 25 20.53 -0.19 -19.80
N ARG A 26 20.01 -1.34 -19.33
CA ARG A 26 20.11 -1.80 -17.93
C ARG A 26 20.44 -3.28 -17.85
N LEU A 27 21.07 -3.66 -16.73
CA LEU A 27 21.20 -5.07 -16.37
C LEU A 27 19.83 -5.65 -16.05
N ARG A 28 19.56 -6.85 -16.57
CA ARG A 28 18.36 -7.63 -16.32
C ARG A 28 18.71 -9.04 -15.91
N LEU A 29 17.79 -9.68 -15.19
CA LEU A 29 17.89 -11.12 -14.97
C LEU A 29 17.46 -11.86 -16.23
N VAL A 30 18.41 -12.53 -16.89
CA VAL A 30 18.17 -13.29 -18.12
C VAL A 30 18.38 -14.77 -17.86
N CYS A 31 17.43 -15.59 -18.29
CA CYS A 31 17.53 -17.04 -18.17
C CYS A 31 18.64 -17.57 -19.10
N ARG A 32 19.60 -18.30 -18.53
CA ARG A 32 20.73 -18.90 -19.26
C ARG A 32 20.30 -19.95 -20.28
N SER A 33 19.16 -20.63 -20.02
CA SER A 33 18.69 -21.73 -20.85
C SER A 33 17.88 -21.29 -22.06
N CYS A 34 17.02 -20.28 -21.92
CA CYS A 34 16.08 -19.89 -22.96
C CYS A 34 16.13 -18.41 -23.35
N GLY A 35 16.98 -17.61 -22.71
CA GLY A 35 17.07 -16.17 -22.96
C GLY A 35 15.92 -15.33 -22.47
N PHE A 36 14.96 -15.91 -21.72
CA PHE A 36 13.85 -15.15 -21.13
C PHE A 36 14.39 -14.03 -20.25
N ILE A 37 13.88 -12.82 -20.46
CA ILE A 37 14.24 -11.63 -19.69
C ILE A 37 13.18 -11.43 -18.60
N ASN A 38 13.58 -11.51 -17.32
CA ASN A 38 12.71 -11.23 -16.21
C ASN A 38 12.68 -9.72 -15.93
N TYR A 39 11.68 -9.04 -16.49
CA TYR A 39 11.44 -7.63 -16.21
C TYR A 39 10.82 -7.47 -14.82
N GLN A 40 11.55 -6.80 -13.92
CA GLN A 40 11.05 -6.45 -12.60
C GLN A 40 10.50 -5.02 -12.62
N ASN A 41 9.23 -4.87 -12.30
CA ASN A 41 8.55 -3.60 -12.17
C ASN A 41 8.34 -3.24 -10.69
N PRO A 42 8.14 -1.94 -10.35
CA PRO A 42 7.71 -1.56 -9.02
C PRO A 42 6.44 -2.30 -8.62
N LYS A 43 6.38 -2.73 -7.37
CA LYS A 43 5.16 -3.33 -6.81
C LYS A 43 4.10 -2.25 -6.63
N ILE A 44 2.86 -2.58 -6.96
CA ILE A 44 1.72 -1.69 -6.73
C ILE A 44 1.09 -2.07 -5.40
N VAL A 45 0.89 -1.07 -4.54
CA VAL A 45 0.13 -1.16 -3.30
C VAL A 45 -1.16 -0.36 -3.50
N VAL A 46 -2.27 -0.91 -3.07
CA VAL A 46 -3.58 -0.24 -3.06
C VAL A 46 -4.09 -0.13 -1.64
N GLY A 47 -4.71 0.98 -1.31
CA GLY A 47 -5.23 1.21 0.03
C GLY A 47 -6.21 2.38 0.07
N SER A 48 -6.79 2.63 1.24
CA SER A 48 -7.83 3.63 1.39
C SER A 48 -7.75 4.40 2.69
N VAL A 49 -7.98 5.71 2.63
CA VAL A 49 -8.41 6.50 3.77
C VAL A 49 -9.93 6.35 3.86
N VAL A 50 -10.37 5.62 4.88
CA VAL A 50 -11.78 5.24 5.04
C VAL A 50 -12.42 6.05 6.14
N GLN A 51 -13.47 6.79 5.80
CA GLN A 51 -14.20 7.65 6.74
C GLN A 51 -15.53 7.02 7.16
N TRP A 52 -15.84 7.16 8.45
CA TRP A 52 -17.17 6.97 9.04
C TRP A 52 -17.56 8.19 9.87
N ASN A 53 -18.55 8.95 9.41
CA ASN A 53 -18.88 10.25 10.00
C ASN A 53 -17.64 11.17 10.07
N HIS A 54 -17.16 11.48 11.30
CA HIS A 54 -15.96 12.30 11.51
C HIS A 54 -14.73 11.49 11.95
N GLN A 55 -14.81 10.15 11.84
CA GLN A 55 -13.76 9.23 12.26
C GLN A 55 -13.12 8.56 11.04
N LEU A 56 -11.86 8.16 11.20
CA LEU A 56 -11.06 7.46 10.19
C LEU A 56 -10.70 6.07 10.70
N LEU A 57 -10.81 5.09 9.81
CA LEU A 57 -10.44 3.70 10.10
C LEU A 57 -8.93 3.53 10.03
N LEU A 58 -8.35 2.99 11.10
CA LEU A 58 -6.97 2.54 11.13
C LEU A 58 -6.89 1.08 11.59
N CYS A 59 -5.86 0.38 11.11
CA CYS A 59 -5.53 -1.01 11.43
C CYS A 59 -4.20 -1.03 12.19
N ARG A 60 -4.11 -1.74 13.31
CA ARG A 60 -2.87 -1.96 14.05
C ARG A 60 -2.22 -3.23 13.53
N ARG A 61 -1.03 -3.12 12.96
CA ARG A 61 -0.35 -4.22 12.28
C ARG A 61 -0.04 -5.40 13.21
N ALA A 62 -0.40 -6.61 12.81
CA ALA A 62 -0.01 -7.85 13.48
C ALA A 62 1.29 -8.46 12.92
N ILE A 63 1.75 -7.96 11.74
CA ILE A 63 2.88 -8.49 10.96
C ILE A 63 3.99 -7.45 10.75
N GLU A 64 5.20 -7.93 10.47
CA GLU A 64 6.31 -7.07 10.05
C GLU A 64 6.14 -6.58 8.58
N PRO A 65 6.73 -5.45 8.20
CA PRO A 65 7.47 -4.50 9.03
C PRO A 65 6.51 -3.66 9.90
N ARG A 66 7.05 -3.07 10.96
CA ARG A 66 6.30 -2.15 11.84
C ARG A 66 5.11 -2.82 12.57
N LYS A 67 5.27 -4.05 13.01
CA LYS A 67 4.30 -4.72 13.89
C LYS A 67 3.98 -3.86 15.11
N GLY A 68 2.68 -3.75 15.46
CA GLY A 68 2.19 -2.96 16.58
C GLY A 68 1.91 -1.49 16.26
N TYR A 69 2.29 -0.98 15.08
CA TYR A 69 2.01 0.38 14.62
C TYR A 69 0.70 0.44 13.83
N TRP A 70 0.11 1.63 13.75
CA TRP A 70 -1.13 1.88 13.04
C TRP A 70 -0.91 2.26 11.57
N THR A 71 -1.80 1.81 10.72
CA THR A 71 -1.76 2.09 9.28
C THR A 71 -3.16 2.20 8.70
N LEU A 72 -3.26 2.67 7.47
CA LEU A 72 -4.46 2.52 6.66
C LEU A 72 -4.60 1.07 6.19
N PRO A 73 -5.81 0.55 5.94
CA PRO A 73 -5.97 -0.72 5.24
C PRO A 73 -5.36 -0.62 3.84
N ALA A 74 -4.34 -1.45 3.58
CA ALA A 74 -3.58 -1.41 2.33
C ALA A 74 -2.66 -2.61 2.16
N GLY A 75 -2.58 -3.15 0.94
CA GLY A 75 -1.65 -4.22 0.60
C GLY A 75 -1.35 -4.28 -0.90
N TYR A 76 -0.75 -5.37 -1.36
CA TYR A 76 -0.36 -5.52 -2.75
C TYR A 76 -1.58 -5.75 -3.66
N LEU A 77 -1.57 -5.05 -4.80
CA LEU A 77 -2.50 -5.35 -5.89
C LEU A 77 -2.18 -6.72 -6.47
N GLU A 78 -3.20 -7.56 -6.60
CA GLU A 78 -3.07 -8.90 -7.15
C GLU A 78 -3.12 -8.90 -8.69
N LEU A 79 -2.63 -9.98 -9.29
CA LEU A 79 -2.70 -10.14 -10.74
C LEU A 79 -4.16 -10.23 -11.21
N GLN A 80 -4.49 -9.52 -12.30
CA GLN A 80 -5.83 -9.49 -12.90
C GLN A 80 -6.91 -8.84 -12.01
N GLU A 81 -6.51 -8.08 -11.00
CA GLU A 81 -7.38 -7.34 -10.10
C GLU A 81 -7.41 -5.85 -10.49
N GLU A 82 -8.58 -5.23 -10.49
CA GLU A 82 -8.70 -3.78 -10.63
C GLU A 82 -8.25 -3.08 -9.33
N ALA A 83 -7.61 -1.92 -9.45
CA ALA A 83 -7.00 -1.24 -8.31
C ALA A 83 -8.02 -0.88 -7.21
N GLU A 84 -9.24 -0.49 -7.58
CA GLU A 84 -10.30 -0.24 -6.62
C GLU A 84 -10.82 -1.52 -5.95
N GLU A 85 -10.88 -2.63 -6.68
CA GLU A 85 -11.27 -3.93 -6.11
C GLU A 85 -10.23 -4.40 -5.11
N GLY A 86 -8.94 -4.26 -5.43
CA GLY A 86 -7.86 -4.53 -4.50
C GLY A 86 -7.94 -3.70 -3.22
N ALA A 87 -8.25 -2.41 -3.33
CA ALA A 87 -8.43 -1.55 -2.16
C ALA A 87 -9.65 -1.97 -1.30
N ARG A 88 -10.75 -2.43 -1.93
CA ARG A 88 -11.91 -2.99 -1.20
C ARG A 88 -11.57 -4.32 -0.53
N ARG A 89 -10.82 -5.19 -1.21
CA ARG A 89 -10.36 -6.47 -0.68
C ARG A 89 -9.46 -6.26 0.54
N GLU A 90 -8.46 -5.38 0.46
CA GLU A 90 -7.56 -5.08 1.57
C GLU A 90 -8.31 -4.52 2.78
N ALA A 91 -9.26 -3.60 2.58
CA ALA A 91 -10.10 -3.09 3.66
C ALA A 91 -10.93 -4.21 4.33
N TRP A 92 -11.40 -5.17 3.53
CA TRP A 92 -12.10 -6.33 4.07
C TRP A 92 -11.17 -7.32 4.77
N GLU A 93 -10.01 -7.61 4.21
CA GLU A 93 -9.06 -8.57 4.77
C GLU A 93 -8.48 -8.09 6.10
N GLU A 94 -8.09 -6.80 6.19
CA GLU A 94 -7.45 -6.25 7.36
C GLU A 94 -8.41 -5.75 8.44
N ALA A 95 -9.60 -5.26 8.05
CA ALA A 95 -10.53 -4.61 8.99
C ALA A 95 -11.97 -5.16 8.94
N ARG A 96 -12.26 -6.16 8.09
CA ARG A 96 -13.66 -6.58 7.80
C ARG A 96 -14.55 -5.41 7.37
N ALA A 97 -13.93 -4.35 6.86
CA ALA A 97 -14.58 -3.12 6.47
C ALA A 97 -15.16 -3.22 5.06
N ARG A 98 -16.45 -2.96 4.91
CA ARG A 98 -17.07 -2.75 3.60
C ARG A 98 -17.01 -1.28 3.25
N ILE A 99 -16.28 -0.95 2.19
CA ILE A 99 -16.03 0.44 1.80
C ILE A 99 -16.66 0.77 0.45
N MET A 100 -17.05 2.02 0.32
CA MET A 100 -17.46 2.64 -0.93
C MET A 100 -16.37 3.61 -1.35
N ILE A 101 -15.64 3.28 -2.41
CA ILE A 101 -14.61 4.16 -2.95
C ILE A 101 -15.29 5.34 -3.63
N ASP A 102 -14.78 6.52 -3.32
CA ASP A 102 -15.25 7.78 -3.87
C ASP A 102 -14.31 8.26 -4.98
N GLN A 103 -13.02 8.40 -4.69
CA GLN A 103 -12.06 8.96 -5.64
C GLN A 103 -10.62 8.54 -5.30
N LEU A 104 -9.75 8.49 -6.31
CA LEU A 104 -8.31 8.37 -6.11
C LEU A 104 -7.79 9.61 -5.38
N LEU A 105 -7.30 9.42 -4.14
CA LEU A 105 -6.77 10.49 -3.30
C LEU A 105 -5.34 10.86 -3.70
N ALA A 106 -4.49 9.85 -3.85
CA ALA A 106 -3.08 10.08 -4.12
C ALA A 106 -2.39 8.92 -4.84
N ILE A 107 -1.30 9.26 -5.54
CA ILE A 107 -0.33 8.33 -6.10
C ILE A 107 1.03 8.64 -5.48
N TYR A 108 1.53 7.75 -4.60
CA TYR A 108 2.84 7.92 -4.00
C TYR A 108 3.87 7.01 -4.65
N SER A 109 5.02 7.57 -4.99
CA SER A 109 6.18 6.84 -5.44
C SER A 109 7.17 6.64 -4.28
N ILE A 110 7.53 5.40 -3.98
CA ILE A 110 8.48 5.05 -2.92
C ILE A 110 9.68 4.33 -3.56
N PRO A 111 10.61 5.07 -4.20
CA PRO A 111 11.69 4.46 -5.01
C PRO A 111 12.60 3.53 -4.21
N ARG A 112 12.86 3.85 -2.93
CA ARG A 112 13.74 3.07 -2.04
C ARG A 112 13.35 1.59 -1.93
N ILE A 113 12.05 1.30 -2.00
CA ILE A 113 11.51 -0.06 -1.92
C ILE A 113 10.80 -0.48 -3.21
N SER A 114 10.99 0.29 -4.29
CA SER A 114 10.38 0.02 -5.60
C SER A 114 8.87 -0.20 -5.50
N GLN A 115 8.15 0.76 -4.92
CA GLN A 115 6.68 0.72 -4.78
C GLN A 115 6.02 1.96 -5.38
N ILE A 116 4.81 1.74 -5.92
CA ILE A 116 3.81 2.76 -6.22
C ILE A 116 2.60 2.47 -5.35
N GLN A 117 2.10 3.47 -4.66
CA GLN A 117 0.94 3.35 -3.79
C GLN A 117 -0.23 4.16 -4.36
N LEU A 118 -1.35 3.50 -4.63
CA LEU A 118 -2.60 4.10 -5.05
C LEU A 118 -3.51 4.18 -3.82
N ILE A 119 -3.72 5.38 -3.29
CA ILE A 119 -4.52 5.59 -2.10
C ILE A 119 -5.85 6.23 -2.49
N TYR A 120 -6.94 5.59 -2.09
CA TYR A 120 -8.29 6.06 -2.37
C TYR A 120 -8.91 6.76 -1.17
N ARG A 121 -9.78 7.74 -1.43
CA ARG A 121 -10.76 8.23 -0.48
C ARG A 121 -11.97 7.33 -0.52
N ALA A 122 -12.43 6.88 0.65
CA ALA A 122 -13.57 5.97 0.73
C ALA A 122 -14.43 6.26 1.96
N ALA A 123 -15.69 5.86 1.88
CA ALA A 123 -16.62 5.86 2.99
C ALA A 123 -16.85 4.43 3.48
N LEU A 124 -16.98 4.24 4.80
CA LEU A 124 -17.39 2.98 5.39
C LEU A 124 -18.90 2.78 5.22
N ALA A 125 -19.33 1.57 4.87
CA ALA A 125 -20.75 1.28 4.68
C ALA A 125 -21.49 1.09 6.03
N SER A 126 -20.81 0.59 7.06
CA SER A 126 -21.30 0.48 8.44
C SER A 126 -20.12 0.54 9.41
N PRO A 127 -20.33 0.91 10.69
CA PRO A 127 -19.25 0.95 11.70
C PRO A 127 -18.83 -0.44 12.20
N ASP A 128 -19.42 -1.50 11.68
CA ASP A 128 -19.14 -2.88 12.07
C ASP A 128 -17.80 -3.31 11.46
N VAL A 129 -16.72 -3.05 12.19
CA VAL A 129 -15.35 -3.41 11.80
C VAL A 129 -14.74 -4.36 12.83
N SER A 130 -13.85 -5.22 12.39
CA SER A 130 -13.10 -6.13 13.26
C SER A 130 -11.77 -6.51 12.64
N ALA A 131 -10.76 -6.78 13.47
CA ALA A 131 -9.43 -7.13 13.01
C ALA A 131 -9.45 -8.41 12.16
N GLY A 132 -8.81 -8.33 11.00
CA GLY A 132 -8.49 -9.49 10.16
C GLY A 132 -7.17 -10.14 10.60
N PRO A 133 -6.70 -11.18 9.88
CA PRO A 133 -5.51 -11.96 10.28
C PRO A 133 -4.22 -11.15 10.38
N GLU A 134 -4.09 -10.09 9.58
CA GLU A 134 -2.89 -9.23 9.53
C GLU A 134 -3.00 -7.99 10.44
N SER A 135 -4.13 -7.82 11.13
CA SER A 135 -4.39 -6.75 12.09
C SER A 135 -4.53 -7.28 13.50
N ALA A 136 -3.79 -6.71 14.45
CA ALA A 136 -3.95 -7.00 15.86
C ALA A 136 -5.18 -6.30 16.47
N GLU A 137 -5.53 -5.14 15.89
CA GLU A 137 -6.60 -4.26 16.35
C GLU A 137 -7.07 -3.38 15.18
N VAL A 138 -8.31 -2.96 15.20
CA VAL A 138 -8.84 -1.92 14.31
C VAL A 138 -9.62 -0.91 15.12
N GLY A 139 -9.58 0.35 14.72
CA GLY A 139 -10.25 1.43 15.42
C GLY A 139 -10.75 2.53 14.49
N LEU A 140 -11.78 3.23 14.94
CA LEU A 140 -12.30 4.45 14.33
C LEU A 140 -11.85 5.62 15.20
N PHE A 141 -11.05 6.52 14.65
CA PHE A 141 -10.41 7.62 15.36
C PHE A 141 -10.90 8.96 14.80
N THR A 142 -11.31 9.86 15.68
CA THR A 142 -11.41 11.28 15.28
C THR A 142 -10.00 11.82 15.00
N TRP A 143 -9.92 12.96 14.30
CA TRP A 143 -8.62 13.54 13.92
C TRP A 143 -7.67 13.73 15.11
N ASP A 144 -8.20 14.19 16.24
CA ASP A 144 -7.43 14.48 17.46
C ASP A 144 -7.03 13.22 18.24
N GLU A 145 -7.71 12.09 17.99
CA GLU A 145 -7.43 10.79 18.61
C GLU A 145 -6.45 9.94 17.82
N ILE A 146 -6.09 10.34 16.60
CA ILE A 146 -5.14 9.58 15.77
C ILE A 146 -3.80 9.45 16.53
N PRO A 147 -3.29 8.22 16.70
CA PRO A 147 -2.03 7.97 17.40
C PRO A 147 -0.83 8.30 16.49
N TRP A 148 -0.60 9.58 16.22
CA TRP A 148 0.35 10.09 15.24
C TRP A 148 1.77 9.54 15.41
N GLU A 149 2.23 9.39 16.65
CA GLU A 149 3.58 8.86 16.95
C GLU A 149 3.69 7.35 16.71
N GLU A 150 2.55 6.66 16.62
CA GLU A 150 2.48 5.22 16.37
C GLU A 150 2.07 4.90 14.93
N ILE A 151 2.07 5.85 14.01
CA ILE A 151 1.80 5.60 12.60
C ILE A 151 2.99 4.87 11.96
N ALA A 152 2.71 3.78 11.26
CA ALA A 152 3.70 2.86 10.73
C ALA A 152 4.61 3.45 9.65
N PHE A 153 4.04 4.25 8.74
CA PHE A 153 4.74 4.69 7.53
C PHE A 153 4.50 6.16 7.22
N PRO A 154 5.52 6.88 6.72
CA PRO A 154 5.35 8.27 6.31
C PRO A 154 4.22 8.50 5.30
N SER A 155 4.01 7.56 4.37
CA SER A 155 2.93 7.68 3.38
C SER A 155 1.53 7.65 3.98
N VAL A 156 1.35 7.05 5.16
CA VAL A 156 0.08 7.11 5.90
C VAL A 156 -0.15 8.51 6.43
N HIS A 157 0.87 9.17 7.00
CA HIS A 157 0.78 10.59 7.38
C HIS A 157 0.38 11.46 6.19
N TRP A 158 1.03 11.26 5.03
CA TRP A 158 0.71 12.03 3.82
C TRP A 158 -0.75 11.84 3.41
N ALA A 159 -1.21 10.59 3.40
CA ALA A 159 -2.58 10.26 2.99
C ALA A 159 -3.62 10.88 3.93
N LEU A 160 -3.40 10.81 5.24
CA LEU A 160 -4.29 11.42 6.23
C LEU A 160 -4.34 12.95 6.07
N HIS A 161 -3.20 13.62 5.85
CA HIS A 161 -3.18 15.06 5.61
C HIS A 161 -3.86 15.46 4.29
N HIS A 162 -3.58 14.77 3.19
CA HIS A 162 -4.26 15.01 1.91
C HIS A 162 -5.77 14.76 1.99
N PHE A 163 -6.19 13.76 2.79
CA PHE A 163 -7.60 13.56 3.09
C PHE A 163 -8.19 14.76 3.82
N ALA A 164 -7.52 15.28 4.85
CA ALA A 164 -8.00 16.45 5.59
C ALA A 164 -8.16 17.69 4.69
N GLU A 165 -7.27 17.87 3.71
CA GLU A 165 -7.36 18.95 2.72
C GLU A 165 -8.56 18.81 1.77
N THR A 166 -9.02 17.59 1.51
CA THR A 166 -10.03 17.29 0.49
C THR A 166 -11.38 16.82 1.03
N ARG A 167 -11.52 16.60 2.34
CA ARG A 167 -12.73 15.99 2.92
C ARG A 167 -14.04 16.73 2.58
N GLU A 168 -13.99 18.06 2.38
CA GLU A 168 -15.14 18.90 2.02
C GLU A 168 -15.26 19.10 0.49
N GLN A 169 -14.31 18.60 -0.30
CA GLN A 169 -14.29 18.79 -1.75
C GLN A 169 -14.99 17.62 -2.45
N LYS A 170 -15.88 17.95 -3.39
CA LYS A 170 -16.55 16.94 -4.22
C LYS A 170 -15.64 16.33 -5.28
N ALA A 171 -14.67 17.11 -5.77
CA ALA A 171 -13.70 16.67 -6.77
C ALA A 171 -12.37 17.40 -6.57
N PHE A 172 -11.27 16.70 -6.77
CA PHE A 172 -9.90 17.23 -6.66
C PHE A 172 -8.98 16.40 -7.58
N ALA A 173 -7.82 16.93 -7.91
CA ALA A 173 -6.78 16.15 -8.59
C ALA A 173 -6.03 15.27 -7.56
N PRO A 174 -5.65 14.02 -7.92
CA PRO A 174 -4.87 13.19 -7.03
C PRO A 174 -3.54 13.86 -6.63
N PHE A 175 -3.16 13.70 -5.37
CA PHE A 175 -1.88 14.18 -4.86
C PHE A 175 -0.72 13.27 -5.27
N GLY A 176 0.47 13.83 -5.27
CA GLY A 176 1.73 13.09 -5.32
C GLY A 176 2.44 13.09 -3.96
N ASN A 177 3.71 12.70 -3.95
CA ASN A 177 4.55 12.83 -2.77
C ASN A 177 4.64 14.29 -2.32
N PRO A 178 4.55 14.59 -1.02
CA PRO A 178 4.79 15.93 -0.51
C PRO A 178 6.21 16.42 -0.84
N ALA A 179 6.39 17.73 -0.97
CA ALA A 179 7.70 18.31 -1.18
C ALA A 179 8.66 17.94 -0.04
N GLY A 180 9.84 17.45 -0.38
CA GLY A 180 10.85 17.02 0.60
C GLY A 180 10.66 15.61 1.18
N ALA A 181 9.67 14.85 0.72
CA ALA A 181 9.41 13.46 1.14
C ALA A 181 10.64 12.54 1.01
N GLU A 182 11.50 12.77 0.01
CA GLU A 182 12.72 11.96 -0.20
C GLU A 182 13.75 12.09 0.92
N ARG A 183 13.77 13.23 1.63
CA ARG A 183 14.73 13.50 2.72
C ARG A 183 14.32 12.83 4.03
N SER A 184 13.02 12.62 4.25
CA SER A 184 12.49 11.98 5.46
C SER A 184 12.67 10.46 5.46
N ALA A 185 12.81 9.85 4.29
CA ALA A 185 12.95 8.40 4.13
C ALA A 185 14.35 7.85 4.47
N SER A 186 15.33 8.69 4.73
CA SER A 186 16.71 8.30 5.10
C SER A 186 16.92 8.07 6.60
N GLN A 187 15.90 8.26 7.43
CA GLN A 187 16.00 8.17 8.90
C GLN A 187 15.20 7.02 9.53
N LEU A 188 14.76 6.03 8.75
CA LEU A 188 14.06 4.84 9.28
C LEU A 188 14.78 3.55 8.90
#